data_3104eb4cd75a40f81887e54cdaa02dd4
#
_entry.id   3104eb4cd75a40f81887e54cdaa02dd4
#
_cell.length_a   1.000
_cell.length_b   1.000
_cell.length_c   1.000
_cell.angle_alpha   90.00
_cell.angle_beta   90.00
_cell.angle_gamma   90.00
#
_symmetry.space_group_name_H-M   'P 1'
#
loop_
_entity.id
_entity.type
_entity.pdbx_description
1 polymer ?
#
loop_
_entity_poly.entity_id
_entity_poly.type
_entity_poly.pdbx_seq_one_letter_code
_entity_poly.pdbx_strand_id
1 'polypeptide(L)'
;IIKTYNKNEIKYEAMLWLAMSNIQMKDFKRAEPMLDMLLNKITQEEAPEKFEMPVNLAYAQFNILQQKYNASVPYLQRAIELNPGPGMKTRCKFILGQIYQLNGDYDIATQKYKAVIKRNPSFAMEFNSKINMAQCYDTQSGDKEYIVKKLTKMLKDEKNKEVRDQIYYALAQVSLRDSDTIAGINYLALSVTSSMGNNYQKAISALSLADIYFAVPNYPLAQAYYDSTMQFLPASFPNYKEIKRKTSTLTDLVANLQIIQMEDSLQMLAMMSEADRNKKIDEIINKIVLEEQRIQIEEMQRRENPNLFGTSEKNAFAVSDSREGKWYFYNAAVLSSGFSTFIRKWGRRKLEDLWFLIDKNVIFFDDGLTEEDTSIMEGDTTAGKNILAATDPKKREYYLKDIPLTPELVDSSNLRIIDAYFNAGFIYIDGLKDYKNSIGSFETLLERFPKNEHEIPSYYELYILYRDLGNQPMSDQYRNLILN
;
A
#
# COMPACT_ATOMS: atom_id res chain seq x y z
N ILE A 1 -19.30 -48.34 -1.80
CA ILE A 1 -18.03 -48.87 -1.26
C ILE A 1 -18.17 -49.13 0.24
N ILE A 2 -18.50 -48.16 1.09
CA ILE A 2 -18.57 -48.31 2.56
C ILE A 2 -19.58 -49.43 2.97
N LYS A 3 -20.73 -49.49 2.36
CA LYS A 3 -21.75 -50.55 2.62
C LYS A 3 -21.36 -51.89 2.03
N THR A 4 -20.75 -51.90 0.85
CA THR A 4 -20.46 -53.14 0.08
C THR A 4 -19.21 -53.85 0.62
N TYR A 5 -18.21 -53.12 1.08
CA TYR A 5 -16.92 -53.65 1.58
C TYR A 5 -16.79 -53.53 3.11
N ASN A 6 -17.84 -53.82 3.85
CA ASN A 6 -17.92 -53.62 5.29
C ASN A 6 -16.85 -54.34 6.12
N LYS A 7 -16.25 -55.41 5.59
CA LYS A 7 -15.21 -56.22 6.23
C LYS A 7 -13.78 -55.89 5.71
N ASN A 8 -13.63 -54.96 4.76
CA ASN A 8 -12.37 -54.69 4.12
C ASN A 8 -11.82 -53.32 4.60
N GLU A 9 -10.49 -53.19 4.67
CA GLU A 9 -9.78 -51.93 5.00
C GLU A 9 -10.16 -50.76 4.08
N ILE A 10 -10.54 -51.04 2.83
CA ILE A 10 -11.02 -50.07 1.84
C ILE A 10 -12.18 -49.21 2.38
N LYS A 11 -12.97 -49.75 3.30
CA LYS A 11 -14.05 -49.00 3.98
C LYS A 11 -13.48 -47.78 4.73
N TYR A 12 -12.44 -47.98 5.49
CA TYR A 12 -11.85 -46.93 6.33
C TYR A 12 -11.15 -45.85 5.46
N GLU A 13 -10.49 -46.30 4.41
CA GLU A 13 -9.90 -45.37 3.42
C GLU A 13 -10.99 -44.54 2.72
N ALA A 14 -12.07 -45.16 2.26
CA ALA A 14 -13.20 -44.47 1.65
C ALA A 14 -13.87 -43.46 2.62
N MET A 15 -13.99 -43.83 3.90
CA MET A 15 -14.52 -42.92 4.94
C MET A 15 -13.60 -41.70 5.15
N LEU A 16 -12.28 -41.93 5.20
CA LEU A 16 -11.31 -40.83 5.33
C LEU A 16 -11.38 -39.90 4.12
N TRP A 17 -11.38 -40.42 2.90
CA TRP A 17 -11.50 -39.60 1.70
C TRP A 17 -12.80 -38.81 1.63
N LEU A 18 -13.93 -39.43 2.07
CA LEU A 18 -15.21 -38.75 2.15
C LEU A 18 -15.18 -37.61 3.20
N ALA A 19 -14.58 -37.85 4.37
CA ALA A 19 -14.41 -36.83 5.38
C ALA A 19 -13.54 -35.66 4.86
N MET A 20 -12.41 -35.97 4.21
CA MET A 20 -11.54 -34.96 3.62
C MET A 20 -12.21 -34.13 2.51
N SER A 21 -13.06 -34.81 1.67
CA SER A 21 -13.86 -34.12 0.65
C SER A 21 -14.88 -33.17 1.27
N ASN A 22 -15.58 -33.58 2.32
CA ASN A 22 -16.50 -32.72 3.06
C ASN A 22 -15.76 -31.53 3.72
N ILE A 23 -14.55 -31.72 4.24
CA ILE A 23 -13.70 -30.65 4.78
C ILE A 23 -13.37 -29.63 3.68
N GLN A 24 -12.98 -30.07 2.49
CA GLN A 24 -12.68 -29.19 1.35
C GLN A 24 -13.91 -28.41 0.87
N MET A 25 -15.08 -29.04 0.88
CA MET A 25 -16.37 -28.38 0.58
C MET A 25 -16.88 -27.50 1.73
N LYS A 26 -16.15 -27.45 2.86
CA LYS A 26 -16.55 -26.74 4.09
C LYS A 26 -17.86 -27.27 4.71
N ASP A 27 -18.26 -28.51 4.38
CA ASP A 27 -19.36 -29.18 5.05
C ASP A 27 -18.87 -29.86 6.34
N PHE A 28 -18.58 -29.03 7.33
CA PHE A 28 -18.03 -29.47 8.61
C PHE A 28 -19.00 -30.34 9.40
N LYS A 29 -20.31 -30.15 9.22
CA LYS A 29 -21.34 -30.96 9.90
C LYS A 29 -21.32 -32.41 9.48
N ARG A 30 -20.96 -32.71 8.23
CA ARG A 30 -20.81 -34.10 7.74
C ARG A 30 -19.42 -34.65 7.97
N ALA A 31 -18.40 -33.79 7.97
CA ALA A 31 -17.01 -34.22 8.17
C ALA A 31 -16.72 -34.71 9.60
N GLU A 32 -17.18 -33.98 10.62
CA GLU A 32 -16.86 -34.24 12.04
C GLU A 32 -17.28 -35.63 12.48
N PRO A 33 -18.56 -36.08 12.33
CA PRO A 33 -18.97 -37.43 12.75
C PRO A 33 -18.21 -38.58 12.06
N MET A 34 -17.74 -38.35 10.82
CA MET A 34 -16.94 -39.33 10.09
C MET A 34 -15.54 -39.46 10.67
N LEU A 35 -14.92 -38.34 11.02
CA LEU A 35 -13.60 -38.31 11.68
C LEU A 35 -13.70 -38.96 13.08
N ASP A 36 -14.74 -38.61 13.86
CA ASP A 36 -14.99 -39.18 15.18
C ASP A 36 -15.13 -40.68 15.12
N MET A 37 -15.94 -41.17 14.17
CA MET A 37 -16.14 -42.59 13.97
C MET A 37 -14.82 -43.30 13.60
N LEU A 38 -14.01 -42.70 12.71
CA LEU A 38 -12.74 -43.29 12.34
C LEU A 38 -11.77 -43.34 13.52
N LEU A 39 -11.64 -42.25 14.28
CA LEU A 39 -10.76 -42.20 15.45
C LEU A 39 -11.17 -43.20 16.52
N ASN A 40 -12.48 -43.31 16.82
CA ASN A 40 -13.00 -44.26 17.78
C ASN A 40 -12.73 -45.72 17.34
N LYS A 41 -12.87 -46.02 16.04
CA LYS A 41 -12.58 -47.38 15.54
C LYS A 41 -11.10 -47.74 15.57
N ILE A 42 -10.24 -46.76 15.38
CA ILE A 42 -8.77 -46.92 15.55
C ILE A 42 -8.46 -47.19 17.03
N THR A 43 -9.02 -46.40 17.94
CA THR A 43 -8.83 -46.55 19.39
C THR A 43 -9.37 -47.90 19.91
N GLN A 44 -10.42 -48.45 19.30
CA GLN A 44 -10.99 -49.74 19.65
C GLN A 44 -10.30 -50.91 18.94
N GLU A 45 -9.22 -50.67 18.21
CA GLU A 45 -8.49 -51.67 17.40
C GLU A 45 -9.34 -52.33 16.29
N GLU A 46 -10.50 -51.73 15.95
CA GLU A 46 -11.38 -52.21 14.87
C GLU A 46 -10.88 -51.74 13.49
N ALA A 47 -10.14 -50.63 13.42
CA ALA A 47 -9.57 -50.12 12.21
C ALA A 47 -8.03 -50.17 12.29
N PRO A 48 -7.31 -50.40 11.16
CA PRO A 48 -5.86 -50.49 11.15
C PRO A 48 -5.19 -49.18 11.63
N GLU A 49 -4.17 -49.31 12.48
CA GLU A 49 -3.40 -48.19 13.04
C GLU A 49 -2.80 -47.26 11.97
N LYS A 50 -2.52 -47.77 10.77
CA LYS A 50 -2.00 -46.97 9.64
C LYS A 50 -2.90 -45.79 9.27
N PHE A 51 -4.17 -45.77 9.65
CA PHE A 51 -5.10 -44.66 9.42
C PHE A 51 -5.02 -43.59 10.51
N GLU A 52 -4.38 -43.84 11.66
CA GLU A 52 -4.32 -42.90 12.77
C GLU A 52 -3.65 -41.57 12.36
N MET A 53 -2.50 -41.63 11.70
CA MET A 53 -1.79 -40.43 11.25
C MET A 53 -2.60 -39.62 10.21
N PRO A 54 -3.16 -40.21 9.12
CA PRO A 54 -4.00 -39.48 8.19
C PRO A 54 -5.26 -38.87 8.83
N VAL A 55 -5.89 -39.57 9.77
CA VAL A 55 -7.07 -39.06 10.50
C VAL A 55 -6.70 -37.84 11.35
N ASN A 56 -5.59 -37.90 12.08
CA ASN A 56 -5.10 -36.75 12.86
C ASN A 56 -4.79 -35.55 11.95
N LEU A 57 -4.18 -35.76 10.77
CA LEU A 57 -3.95 -34.67 9.80
C LEU A 57 -5.26 -34.09 9.27
N ALA A 58 -6.28 -34.93 9.01
CA ALA A 58 -7.60 -34.47 8.57
C ALA A 58 -8.30 -33.65 9.68
N TYR A 59 -8.20 -34.06 10.94
CA TYR A 59 -8.70 -33.25 12.07
C TYR A 59 -7.96 -31.92 12.22
N ALA A 60 -6.66 -31.93 12.06
CA ALA A 60 -5.90 -30.68 12.08
C ALA A 60 -6.38 -29.72 10.99
N GLN A 61 -6.56 -30.21 9.76
CA GLN A 61 -7.11 -29.43 8.65
C GLN A 61 -8.55 -28.95 8.91
N PHE A 62 -9.41 -29.82 9.44
CA PHE A 62 -10.78 -29.50 9.85
C PHE A 62 -10.83 -28.31 10.82
N ASN A 63 -10.00 -28.33 11.86
CA ASN A 63 -9.93 -27.26 12.84
C ASN A 63 -9.32 -25.98 12.26
N ILE A 64 -8.25 -26.07 11.45
CA ILE A 64 -7.61 -24.91 10.82
C ILE A 64 -8.59 -24.18 9.89
N LEU A 65 -9.35 -24.90 9.07
CA LEU A 65 -10.33 -24.29 8.15
C LEU A 65 -11.51 -23.63 8.87
N GLN A 66 -11.79 -24.04 10.11
CA GLN A 66 -12.75 -23.36 11.00
C GLN A 66 -12.11 -22.25 11.84
N GLN A 67 -10.82 -21.92 11.63
CA GLN A 67 -10.04 -20.97 12.44
C GLN A 67 -9.91 -21.35 13.93
N LYS A 68 -10.18 -22.61 14.26
CA LYS A 68 -9.97 -23.18 15.61
C LYS A 68 -8.54 -23.64 15.77
N TYR A 69 -7.59 -22.71 15.66
CA TYR A 69 -6.16 -23.01 15.56
C TYR A 69 -5.65 -23.83 16.75
N ASN A 70 -6.01 -23.45 17.98
CA ASN A 70 -5.59 -24.17 19.20
C ASN A 70 -6.09 -25.61 19.24
N ALA A 71 -7.29 -25.87 18.73
CA ALA A 71 -7.85 -27.23 18.67
C ALA A 71 -7.11 -28.12 17.67
N SER A 72 -6.37 -27.54 16.71
CA SER A 72 -5.57 -28.33 15.74
C SER A 72 -4.22 -28.78 16.31
N VAL A 73 -3.72 -28.16 17.39
CA VAL A 73 -2.38 -28.43 17.95
C VAL A 73 -2.20 -29.90 18.39
N PRO A 74 -3.08 -30.52 19.21
CA PRO A 74 -2.90 -31.90 19.64
C PRO A 74 -2.87 -32.87 18.46
N TYR A 75 -3.69 -32.66 17.46
CA TYR A 75 -3.72 -33.51 16.27
C TYR A 75 -2.43 -33.41 15.43
N LEU A 76 -1.89 -32.21 15.28
CA LEU A 76 -0.58 -32.03 14.60
C LEU A 76 0.58 -32.65 15.42
N GLN A 77 0.54 -32.53 16.73
CA GLN A 77 1.54 -33.16 17.61
C GLN A 77 1.47 -34.68 17.51
N ARG A 78 0.25 -35.25 17.59
CA ARG A 78 0.05 -36.68 17.45
C ARG A 78 0.51 -37.20 16.08
N ALA A 79 0.19 -36.47 15.01
CA ALA A 79 0.69 -36.80 13.68
C ALA A 79 2.22 -36.81 13.58
N ILE A 80 2.92 -35.92 14.30
CA ILE A 80 4.39 -35.89 14.37
C ILE A 80 4.97 -37.09 15.13
N GLU A 81 4.32 -37.50 16.21
CA GLU A 81 4.71 -38.67 17.02
C GLU A 81 4.63 -39.98 16.23
N LEU A 82 3.58 -40.12 15.43
CA LEU A 82 3.38 -41.27 14.54
C LEU A 82 4.41 -41.35 13.39
N ASN A 83 5.42 -40.49 13.43
CA ASN A 83 6.56 -40.45 12.54
C ASN A 83 6.21 -40.42 11.05
N PRO A 84 5.45 -39.43 10.56
CA PRO A 84 5.20 -39.26 9.14
C PRO A 84 6.53 -39.07 8.42
N GLY A 85 6.57 -39.33 7.12
CA GLY A 85 7.78 -39.11 6.33
C GLY A 85 8.38 -37.69 6.55
N PRO A 86 9.68 -37.50 6.31
CA PRO A 86 10.42 -36.30 6.71
C PRO A 86 9.81 -34.99 6.20
N GLY A 87 9.22 -35.01 5.01
CA GLY A 87 8.54 -33.82 4.44
C GLY A 87 7.29 -33.43 5.21
N MET A 88 6.41 -34.40 5.55
CA MET A 88 5.19 -34.16 6.31
C MET A 88 5.52 -33.70 7.73
N LYS A 89 6.49 -34.33 8.39
CA LYS A 89 6.95 -33.94 9.74
C LYS A 89 7.44 -32.48 9.77
N THR A 90 8.16 -32.07 8.72
CA THR A 90 8.64 -30.69 8.58
C THR A 90 7.47 -29.71 8.36
N ARG A 91 6.49 -30.10 7.52
CA ARG A 91 5.29 -29.31 7.28
C ARG A 91 4.43 -29.14 8.53
N CYS A 92 4.20 -30.21 9.30
CA CYS A 92 3.48 -30.11 10.58
C CYS A 92 4.17 -29.20 11.57
N LYS A 93 5.50 -29.25 11.67
CA LYS A 93 6.27 -28.32 12.52
C LYS A 93 6.16 -26.87 12.07
N PHE A 94 6.14 -26.63 10.75
CA PHE A 94 5.95 -25.29 10.20
C PHE A 94 4.57 -24.73 10.56
N ILE A 95 3.50 -25.52 10.38
CA ILE A 95 2.14 -25.13 10.73
C ILE A 95 2.01 -24.88 12.25
N LEU A 96 2.60 -25.72 13.09
CA LEU A 96 2.64 -25.50 14.55
C LEU A 96 3.36 -24.16 14.87
N GLY A 97 4.46 -23.86 14.18
CA GLY A 97 5.14 -22.57 14.34
C GLY A 97 4.20 -21.38 14.03
N GLN A 98 3.44 -21.47 12.94
CA GLN A 98 2.46 -20.44 12.57
C GLN A 98 1.33 -20.31 13.60
N ILE A 99 0.81 -21.42 14.11
CA ILE A 99 -0.24 -21.40 15.15
C ILE A 99 0.26 -20.74 16.43
N TYR A 100 1.43 -21.14 16.92
CA TYR A 100 2.02 -20.52 18.12
C TYR A 100 2.33 -19.03 17.90
N GLN A 101 2.77 -18.65 16.70
CA GLN A 101 2.96 -17.24 16.35
C GLN A 101 1.64 -16.44 16.41
N LEU A 102 0.54 -17.00 15.88
CA LEU A 102 -0.78 -16.36 15.94
C LEU A 102 -1.30 -16.22 17.38
N ASN A 103 -0.94 -17.16 18.26
CA ASN A 103 -1.32 -17.11 19.68
C ASN A 103 -0.44 -16.16 20.52
N GLY A 104 0.66 -15.64 19.94
CA GLY A 104 1.62 -14.83 20.70
C GLY A 104 2.69 -15.65 21.46
N ASP A 105 2.70 -16.97 21.34
CA ASP A 105 3.67 -17.88 21.94
C ASP A 105 4.99 -17.87 21.13
N TYR A 106 5.63 -16.72 21.05
CA TYR A 106 6.76 -16.44 20.13
C TYR A 106 7.97 -17.35 20.39
N ASP A 107 8.27 -17.72 21.62
CA ASP A 107 9.36 -18.61 21.96
C ASP A 107 9.17 -20.02 21.39
N ILE A 108 7.96 -20.56 21.55
CA ILE A 108 7.61 -21.88 21.02
C ILE A 108 7.60 -21.84 19.49
N ALA A 109 7.02 -20.79 18.91
CA ALA A 109 7.00 -20.58 17.46
C ALA A 109 8.43 -20.57 16.90
N THR A 110 9.33 -19.80 17.51
CA THR A 110 10.75 -19.71 17.13
C THR A 110 11.44 -21.06 17.20
N GLN A 111 11.21 -21.86 18.25
CA GLN A 111 11.75 -23.22 18.36
C GLN A 111 11.24 -24.12 17.22
N LYS A 112 9.95 -24.03 16.86
CA LYS A 112 9.39 -24.82 15.75
C LYS A 112 10.01 -24.41 14.41
N TYR A 113 10.15 -23.11 14.13
CA TYR A 113 10.82 -22.62 12.92
C TYR A 113 12.31 -23.01 12.85
N LYS A 114 13.06 -22.89 13.96
CA LYS A 114 14.46 -23.40 14.05
C LYS A 114 14.52 -24.91 13.74
N ALA A 115 13.55 -25.69 14.22
CA ALA A 115 13.49 -27.12 13.95
C ALA A 115 13.13 -27.45 12.47
N VAL A 116 12.35 -26.60 11.80
CA VAL A 116 12.08 -26.68 10.36
C VAL A 116 13.36 -26.43 9.57
N ILE A 117 14.05 -25.32 9.83
CA ILE A 117 15.29 -24.93 9.12
C ILE A 117 16.37 -26.01 9.21
N LYS A 118 16.55 -26.65 10.38
CA LYS A 118 17.51 -27.73 10.58
C LYS A 118 17.26 -28.99 9.73
N ARG A 119 16.07 -29.11 9.12
CA ARG A 119 15.70 -30.30 8.32
C ARG A 119 15.91 -30.11 6.82
N ASN A 120 16.57 -29.04 6.40
CA ASN A 120 16.82 -28.68 5.01
C ASN A 120 15.51 -28.75 4.16
N PRO A 121 14.50 -27.96 4.48
CA PRO A 121 13.24 -27.93 3.76
C PRO A 121 13.41 -27.33 2.35
N SER A 122 12.31 -27.25 1.57
CA SER A 122 12.31 -26.48 0.32
C SER A 122 12.67 -25.01 0.59
N PHE A 123 13.22 -24.33 -0.43
CA PHE A 123 13.59 -22.91 -0.33
C PHE A 123 12.47 -22.05 0.25
N ALA A 124 11.24 -22.18 -0.26
CA ALA A 124 10.10 -21.40 0.21
C ALA A 124 9.81 -21.63 1.71
N MET A 125 9.88 -22.88 2.18
CA MET A 125 9.63 -23.18 3.59
C MET A 125 10.78 -22.72 4.49
N GLU A 126 12.02 -22.82 4.03
CA GLU A 126 13.18 -22.28 4.75
C GLU A 126 13.12 -20.76 4.87
N PHE A 127 12.85 -20.10 3.74
CA PHE A 127 12.70 -18.65 3.66
C PHE A 127 11.61 -18.15 4.61
N ASN A 128 10.39 -18.68 4.47
CA ASN A 128 9.26 -18.29 5.32
C ASN A 128 9.50 -18.59 6.81
N SER A 129 10.22 -19.71 7.14
CA SER A 129 10.58 -19.99 8.53
C SER A 129 11.52 -18.93 9.10
N LYS A 130 12.48 -18.42 8.30
CA LYS A 130 13.39 -17.36 8.73
C LYS A 130 12.69 -16.02 8.90
N ILE A 131 11.77 -15.68 7.98
CA ILE A 131 10.97 -14.46 8.06
C ILE A 131 10.04 -14.51 9.29
N ASN A 132 9.28 -15.59 9.45
CA ASN A 132 8.37 -15.75 10.58
C ASN A 132 9.12 -15.77 11.93
N MET A 133 10.30 -16.38 11.98
CA MET A 133 11.16 -16.34 13.17
C MET A 133 11.57 -14.90 13.53
N ALA A 134 11.86 -14.07 12.52
CA ALA A 134 12.15 -12.65 12.76
C ALA A 134 10.89 -11.89 13.23
N GLN A 135 9.73 -12.25 12.72
CA GLN A 135 8.45 -11.68 13.19
C GLN A 135 8.07 -12.13 14.61
N CYS A 136 8.59 -13.25 15.08
CA CYS A 136 8.46 -13.70 16.47
C CYS A 136 9.46 -13.05 17.43
N TYR A 137 10.28 -12.11 16.96
CA TYR A 137 11.26 -11.43 17.82
C TYR A 137 10.56 -10.72 18.96
N ASP A 138 11.03 -10.95 20.17
CA ASP A 138 10.63 -10.22 21.38
C ASP A 138 11.84 -9.46 21.94
N THR A 139 11.61 -8.24 22.40
CA THR A 139 12.64 -7.38 22.99
C THR A 139 13.31 -7.97 24.22
N GLN A 140 12.61 -8.88 24.91
CA GLN A 140 13.14 -9.57 26.10
C GLN A 140 14.09 -10.74 25.75
N SER A 141 14.02 -11.27 24.51
CA SER A 141 14.78 -12.47 24.12
C SER A 141 16.25 -12.22 23.77
N GLY A 142 16.69 -10.97 23.65
CA GLY A 142 18.10 -10.61 23.40
C GLY A 142 18.66 -10.97 22.00
N ASP A 143 17.89 -11.58 21.14
CA ASP A 143 18.33 -12.16 19.86
C ASP A 143 18.32 -11.15 18.66
N LYS A 144 18.15 -9.84 18.91
CA LYS A 144 18.04 -8.80 17.85
C LYS A 144 19.21 -8.85 16.85
N GLU A 145 20.44 -8.77 17.36
CA GLU A 145 21.62 -8.75 16.51
C GLU A 145 21.74 -9.99 15.63
N TYR A 146 21.41 -11.14 16.19
CA TYR A 146 21.41 -12.41 15.47
C TYR A 146 20.39 -12.38 14.32
N ILE A 147 19.16 -11.92 14.58
CA ILE A 147 18.08 -11.85 13.59
C ILE A 147 18.42 -10.86 12.48
N VAL A 148 18.83 -9.63 12.85
CA VAL A 148 19.23 -8.59 11.89
C VAL A 148 20.39 -9.06 11.02
N LYS A 149 21.42 -9.69 11.63
CA LYS A 149 22.56 -10.26 10.88
C LYS A 149 22.12 -11.35 9.90
N LYS A 150 21.16 -12.20 10.29
CA LYS A 150 20.61 -13.24 9.40
C LYS A 150 19.82 -12.65 8.24
N LEU A 151 18.93 -11.70 8.50
CA LEU A 151 18.15 -11.03 7.47
C LEU A 151 19.02 -10.21 6.51
N THR A 152 20.01 -9.49 7.04
CA THR A 152 20.98 -8.73 6.23
C THR A 152 21.82 -9.68 5.34
N LYS A 153 22.19 -10.86 5.86
CA LYS A 153 22.86 -11.89 5.02
C LYS A 153 21.95 -12.38 3.91
N MET A 154 20.64 -12.52 4.17
CA MET A 154 19.68 -12.93 3.14
C MET A 154 19.52 -11.87 2.04
N LEU A 155 19.61 -10.57 2.35
CA LEU A 155 19.57 -9.49 1.35
C LEU A 155 20.74 -9.54 0.36
N LYS A 156 21.89 -10.04 0.80
CA LYS A 156 23.10 -10.18 -0.04
C LYS A 156 23.08 -11.40 -0.96
N ASP A 157 22.19 -12.35 -0.73
CA ASP A 157 22.05 -13.56 -1.55
C ASP A 157 21.15 -13.27 -2.74
N GLU A 158 21.67 -13.41 -3.96
CA GLU A 158 20.93 -13.17 -5.21
C GLU A 158 19.69 -14.06 -5.35
N LYS A 159 19.65 -15.23 -4.71
CA LYS A 159 18.47 -16.10 -4.68
C LYS A 159 17.23 -15.42 -4.06
N ASN A 160 17.43 -14.41 -3.23
CA ASN A 160 16.38 -13.70 -2.53
C ASN A 160 15.98 -12.39 -3.23
N LYS A 161 16.45 -12.13 -4.45
CA LYS A 161 16.20 -10.86 -5.16
C LYS A 161 14.71 -10.56 -5.29
N GLU A 162 13.90 -11.55 -5.65
CA GLU A 162 12.45 -11.40 -5.85
C GLU A 162 11.65 -11.26 -4.54
N VAL A 163 12.27 -11.56 -3.40
CA VAL A 163 11.63 -11.55 -2.07
C VAL A 163 12.31 -10.56 -1.10
N ARG A 164 13.10 -9.63 -1.61
CA ARG A 164 13.77 -8.60 -0.82
C ARG A 164 12.78 -7.71 -0.07
N ASP A 165 11.63 -7.45 -0.66
CA ASP A 165 10.53 -6.73 -0.03
C ASP A 165 10.09 -7.36 1.29
N GLN A 166 9.95 -8.68 1.35
CA GLN A 166 9.58 -9.40 2.57
C GLN A 166 10.70 -9.36 3.62
N ILE A 167 11.97 -9.39 3.18
CA ILE A 167 13.12 -9.30 4.10
C ILE A 167 13.20 -7.91 4.71
N TYR A 168 13.03 -6.85 3.90
CA TYR A 168 12.98 -5.47 4.40
C TYR A 168 11.79 -5.27 5.35
N TYR A 169 10.63 -5.82 5.03
CA TYR A 169 9.49 -5.79 5.93
C TYR A 169 9.77 -6.46 7.28
N ALA A 170 10.43 -7.63 7.27
CA ALA A 170 10.83 -8.31 8.49
C ALA A 170 11.84 -7.49 9.33
N LEU A 171 12.82 -6.84 8.68
CA LEU A 171 13.75 -5.91 9.33
C LEU A 171 13.02 -4.72 9.95
N ALA A 172 12.04 -4.16 9.22
CA ALA A 172 11.21 -3.08 9.72
C ALA A 172 10.44 -3.49 10.99
N GLN A 173 9.82 -4.67 10.98
CA GLN A 173 9.08 -5.19 12.14
C GLN A 173 9.99 -5.37 13.37
N VAL A 174 11.21 -5.85 13.19
CA VAL A 174 12.20 -5.96 14.27
C VAL A 174 12.56 -4.58 14.81
N SER A 175 12.84 -3.61 13.93
CA SER A 175 13.19 -2.23 14.33
C SER A 175 12.06 -1.53 15.07
N LEU A 176 10.81 -1.65 14.58
CA LEU A 176 9.64 -1.03 15.20
C LEU A 176 9.34 -1.60 16.58
N ARG A 177 9.49 -2.91 16.79
CA ARG A 177 9.35 -3.53 18.11
C ARG A 177 10.41 -3.06 19.10
N ASP A 178 11.56 -2.72 18.59
CA ASP A 178 12.67 -2.17 19.38
C ASP A 178 12.58 -0.65 19.55
N SER A 179 11.44 -0.06 19.21
CA SER A 179 11.18 1.38 19.25
C SER A 179 12.09 2.23 18.35
N ASP A 180 12.83 1.61 17.42
CA ASP A 180 13.62 2.31 16.39
C ASP A 180 12.72 2.62 15.20
N THR A 181 11.87 3.64 15.37
CA THR A 181 10.90 4.05 14.35
C THR A 181 11.57 4.55 13.07
N ILE A 182 12.73 5.21 13.18
CA ILE A 182 13.46 5.75 12.02
C ILE A 182 13.95 4.61 11.14
N ALA A 183 14.63 3.62 11.70
CA ALA A 183 15.06 2.45 10.95
C ALA A 183 13.86 1.67 10.41
N GLY A 184 12.78 1.55 11.19
CA GLY A 184 11.53 0.92 10.77
C GLY A 184 10.94 1.55 9.52
N ILE A 185 10.80 2.89 9.49
CA ILE A 185 10.32 3.66 8.33
C ILE A 185 11.22 3.43 7.11
N ASN A 186 12.54 3.53 7.29
CA ASN A 186 13.49 3.32 6.21
C ASN A 186 13.39 1.92 5.60
N TYR A 187 13.29 0.88 6.42
CA TYR A 187 13.12 -0.49 5.94
C TYR A 187 11.75 -0.71 5.27
N LEU A 188 10.67 -0.10 5.77
CA LEU A 188 9.36 -0.16 5.12
C LEU A 188 9.38 0.51 3.75
N ALA A 189 10.02 1.68 3.62
CA ALA A 189 10.20 2.36 2.34
C ALA A 189 11.00 1.50 1.35
N LEU A 190 12.08 0.84 1.81
CA LEU A 190 12.82 -0.12 1.00
C LEU A 190 11.97 -1.34 0.61
N SER A 191 11.09 -1.81 1.50
CA SER A 191 10.16 -2.89 1.19
C SER A 191 9.20 -2.51 0.06
N VAL A 192 8.60 -1.32 0.11
CA VAL A 192 7.69 -0.81 -0.93
C VAL A 192 8.42 -0.67 -2.28
N THR A 193 9.63 -0.10 -2.28
CA THR A 193 10.38 0.19 -3.51
C THR A 193 11.05 -1.02 -4.13
N SER A 194 11.42 -2.03 -3.34
CA SER A 194 12.04 -3.26 -3.82
C SER A 194 11.05 -4.35 -4.23
N SER A 195 9.75 -4.12 -4.09
CA SER A 195 8.73 -5.12 -4.43
C SER A 195 8.64 -5.32 -5.94
N MET A 196 8.96 -6.54 -6.39
CA MET A 196 8.96 -6.97 -7.78
C MET A 196 7.73 -7.86 -8.06
N GLY A 197 6.56 -7.23 -8.24
CA GLY A 197 5.31 -7.96 -8.56
C GLY A 197 4.57 -8.56 -7.36
N ASN A 198 5.09 -8.47 -6.14
CA ASN A 198 4.40 -8.87 -4.93
C ASN A 198 3.50 -7.75 -4.41
N ASN A 199 2.40 -7.52 -5.11
CA ASN A 199 1.46 -6.43 -4.81
C ASN A 199 0.92 -6.49 -3.37
N TYR A 200 0.70 -7.70 -2.85
CA TYR A 200 0.23 -7.87 -1.47
C TYR A 200 1.25 -7.37 -0.45
N GLN A 201 2.53 -7.77 -0.56
CA GLN A 201 3.57 -7.28 0.34
C GLN A 201 3.76 -5.76 0.22
N LYS A 202 3.71 -5.23 -1.01
CA LYS A 202 3.77 -3.79 -1.26
C LYS A 202 2.66 -3.05 -0.53
N ALA A 203 1.41 -3.55 -0.61
CA ALA A 203 0.27 -2.97 0.10
C ALA A 203 0.44 -2.99 1.62
N ILE A 204 0.89 -4.13 2.19
CA ILE A 204 1.09 -4.25 3.64
C ILE A 204 2.21 -3.32 4.15
N SER A 205 3.29 -3.19 3.39
CA SER A 205 4.40 -2.29 3.75
C SER A 205 3.99 -0.82 3.65
N ALA A 206 3.22 -0.46 2.62
CA ALA A 206 2.65 0.88 2.47
C ALA A 206 1.63 1.18 3.58
N LEU A 207 0.76 0.23 3.94
CA LEU A 207 -0.18 0.37 5.04
C LEU A 207 0.53 0.64 6.37
N SER A 208 1.61 -0.10 6.64
CA SER A 208 2.40 0.11 7.86
C SER A 208 3.02 1.52 7.92
N LEU A 209 3.51 2.04 6.79
CA LEU A 209 3.99 3.43 6.69
C LEU A 209 2.86 4.45 6.89
N ALA A 210 1.72 4.21 6.26
CA ALA A 210 0.54 5.05 6.38
C ALA A 210 0.08 5.17 7.84
N ASP A 211 0.01 4.05 8.56
CA ASP A 211 -0.38 4.01 9.97
C ASP A 211 0.63 4.74 10.87
N ILE A 212 1.95 4.62 10.59
CA ILE A 212 2.99 5.33 11.35
C ILE A 212 2.85 6.85 11.12
N TYR A 213 2.74 7.30 9.86
CA TYR A 213 2.60 8.73 9.57
C TYR A 213 1.26 9.31 10.04
N PHE A 214 0.22 8.48 10.11
CA PHE A 214 -1.05 8.86 10.71
C PHE A 214 -0.93 9.07 12.22
N ALA A 215 -0.22 8.19 12.92
CA ALA A 215 0.01 8.30 14.36
C ALA A 215 0.86 9.51 14.76
N VAL A 216 1.76 9.96 13.87
CA VAL A 216 2.61 11.15 14.03
C VAL A 216 2.05 12.31 13.19
N PRO A 217 0.86 12.81 13.35
CA PRO A 217 -0.01 13.57 12.45
C PRO A 217 0.66 14.22 11.22
N ASN A 218 1.31 13.40 10.38
CA ASN A 218 1.83 13.81 9.07
C ASN A 218 0.85 13.33 8.00
N TYR A 219 -0.29 14.02 7.93
CA TYR A 219 -1.41 13.61 7.08
C TYR A 219 -1.11 13.55 5.58
N PRO A 220 -0.29 14.46 5.00
CA PRO A 220 0.08 14.35 3.58
C PRO A 220 0.84 13.06 3.25
N LEU A 221 1.82 12.66 4.07
CA LEU A 221 2.54 11.39 3.88
C LEU A 221 1.64 10.20 4.19
N ALA A 222 0.81 10.27 5.24
CA ALA A 222 -0.15 9.23 5.55
C ALA A 222 -1.09 8.97 4.36
N GLN A 223 -1.66 10.03 3.78
CA GLN A 223 -2.54 9.96 2.62
C GLN A 223 -1.85 9.29 1.42
N ALA A 224 -0.65 9.73 1.06
CA ALA A 224 0.11 9.17 -0.07
C ALA A 224 0.36 7.66 0.08
N TYR A 225 0.67 7.19 1.30
CA TYR A 225 0.87 5.76 1.56
C TYR A 225 -0.44 4.98 1.66
N TYR A 226 -1.54 5.56 2.18
CA TYR A 226 -2.86 4.93 2.12
C TYR A 226 -3.35 4.79 0.67
N ASP A 227 -3.16 5.79 -0.19
CA ASP A 227 -3.47 5.70 -1.61
C ASP A 227 -2.67 4.59 -2.29
N SER A 228 -1.36 4.52 -2.02
CA SER A 228 -0.52 3.42 -2.51
C SER A 228 -1.00 2.05 -2.01
N THR A 229 -1.48 1.98 -0.77
CA THR A 229 -2.08 0.76 -0.20
C THR A 229 -3.33 0.35 -0.97
N MET A 230 -4.25 1.29 -1.20
CA MET A 230 -5.54 1.01 -1.86
C MET A 230 -5.40 0.53 -3.31
N GLN A 231 -4.30 0.88 -3.99
CA GLN A 231 -4.02 0.38 -5.35
C GLN A 231 -3.80 -1.13 -5.40
N PHE A 232 -3.29 -1.75 -4.33
CA PHE A 232 -2.84 -3.13 -4.32
C PHE A 232 -3.53 -4.00 -3.27
N LEU A 233 -4.27 -3.41 -2.31
CA LEU A 233 -4.90 -4.13 -1.22
C LEU A 233 -6.15 -4.88 -1.74
N PRO A 234 -6.26 -6.21 -1.55
CA PRO A 234 -7.44 -6.95 -1.98
C PRO A 234 -8.66 -6.60 -1.14
N ALA A 235 -9.83 -6.54 -1.75
CA ALA A 235 -11.09 -6.23 -1.06
C ALA A 235 -11.48 -7.24 0.05
N SER A 236 -10.89 -8.43 0.04
CA SER A 236 -11.05 -9.45 1.09
C SER A 236 -10.17 -9.21 2.32
N PHE A 237 -9.32 -8.18 2.30
CA PHE A 237 -8.46 -7.86 3.44
C PHE A 237 -9.29 -7.45 4.67
N PRO A 238 -8.91 -7.90 5.87
CA PRO A 238 -9.57 -7.45 7.10
C PRO A 238 -9.60 -5.91 7.20
N ASN A 239 -10.74 -5.35 7.61
CA ASN A 239 -10.93 -3.90 7.75
C ASN A 239 -10.77 -3.07 6.46
N TYR A 240 -10.81 -3.69 5.26
CA TYR A 240 -10.69 -2.99 3.97
C TYR A 240 -11.60 -1.75 3.88
N LYS A 241 -12.87 -1.88 4.32
CA LYS A 241 -13.84 -0.77 4.28
C LYS A 241 -13.41 0.40 5.18
N GLU A 242 -12.83 0.11 6.34
CA GLU A 242 -12.34 1.12 7.26
C GLU A 242 -11.11 1.84 6.70
N ILE A 243 -10.15 1.09 6.16
CA ILE A 243 -8.96 1.64 5.48
C ILE A 243 -9.40 2.55 4.33
N LYS A 244 -10.34 2.10 3.49
CA LYS A 244 -10.87 2.89 2.38
C LYS A 244 -11.51 4.19 2.87
N ARG A 245 -12.34 4.14 3.93
CA ARG A 245 -12.95 5.36 4.51
C ARG A 245 -11.89 6.31 5.02
N LYS A 246 -10.91 5.81 5.77
CA LYS A 246 -9.78 6.62 6.28
C LYS A 246 -9.00 7.26 5.14
N THR A 247 -8.73 6.53 4.06
CA THR A 247 -8.07 7.06 2.86
C THR A 247 -8.88 8.22 2.27
N SER A 248 -10.18 8.06 2.05
CA SER A 248 -11.05 9.12 1.51
C SER A 248 -11.03 10.36 2.39
N THR A 249 -11.19 10.20 3.71
CA THR A 249 -11.13 11.31 4.67
C THR A 249 -9.80 12.06 4.62
N LEU A 250 -8.68 11.34 4.52
CA LEU A 250 -7.37 11.97 4.41
C LEU A 250 -7.16 12.66 3.06
N THR A 251 -7.72 12.13 1.98
CA THR A 251 -7.69 12.78 0.66
C THR A 251 -8.39 14.12 0.73
N ASP A 252 -9.60 14.16 1.32
CA ASP A 252 -10.36 15.40 1.48
C ASP A 252 -9.62 16.41 2.38
N LEU A 253 -9.02 15.96 3.48
CA LEU A 253 -8.21 16.80 4.36
C LEU A 253 -7.00 17.40 3.63
N VAL A 254 -6.21 16.54 2.98
CA VAL A 254 -4.99 16.97 2.31
C VAL A 254 -5.29 17.94 1.15
N ALA A 255 -6.42 17.73 0.45
CA ALA A 255 -6.87 18.67 -0.57
C ALA A 255 -7.11 20.08 0.02
N ASN A 256 -7.79 20.19 1.16
CA ASN A 256 -8.00 21.48 1.84
C ASN A 256 -6.67 22.08 2.32
N LEU A 257 -5.77 21.30 2.91
CA LEU A 257 -4.45 21.79 3.34
C LEU A 257 -3.61 22.28 2.15
N GLN A 258 -3.70 21.60 1.01
CA GLN A 258 -3.02 22.02 -0.23
C GLN A 258 -3.61 23.32 -0.79
N ILE A 259 -4.92 23.52 -0.73
CA ILE A 259 -5.56 24.78 -1.11
C ILE A 259 -5.00 25.91 -0.26
N ILE A 260 -4.96 25.77 1.07
CA ILE A 260 -4.41 26.77 1.99
C ILE A 260 -2.96 27.10 1.62
N GLN A 261 -2.12 26.08 1.49
CA GLN A 261 -0.68 26.27 1.19
C GLN A 261 -0.46 26.92 -0.18
N MET A 262 -1.24 26.52 -1.19
CA MET A 262 -1.15 27.04 -2.54
C MET A 262 -1.58 28.51 -2.58
N GLU A 263 -2.75 28.83 -2.03
CA GLU A 263 -3.26 30.20 -2.02
C GLU A 263 -2.37 31.14 -1.20
N ASP A 264 -1.86 30.69 -0.04
CA ASP A 264 -0.88 31.47 0.74
C ASP A 264 0.41 31.75 -0.06
N SER A 265 0.89 30.76 -0.81
CA SER A 265 2.06 30.93 -1.68
C SER A 265 1.80 31.92 -2.81
N LEU A 266 0.59 31.87 -3.42
CA LEU A 266 0.20 32.78 -4.49
C LEU A 266 0.02 34.21 -3.97
N GLN A 267 -0.61 34.40 -2.80
CA GLN A 267 -0.72 35.71 -2.16
C GLN A 267 0.65 36.28 -1.77
N MET A 268 1.57 35.45 -1.26
CA MET A 268 2.93 35.88 -0.96
C MET A 268 3.65 36.37 -2.24
N LEU A 269 3.47 35.67 -3.37
CA LEU A 269 4.02 36.11 -4.65
C LEU A 269 3.36 37.41 -5.15
N ALA A 270 2.06 37.59 -4.91
CA ALA A 270 1.35 38.82 -5.26
C ALA A 270 1.87 40.06 -4.51
N MET A 271 2.26 39.89 -3.25
CA MET A 271 2.81 40.97 -2.40
C MET A 271 4.24 41.37 -2.77
N MET A 272 4.98 40.52 -3.53
CA MET A 272 6.35 40.85 -3.95
C MET A 272 6.38 41.94 -5.04
N SER A 273 7.50 42.64 -5.14
CA SER A 273 7.74 43.47 -6.32
C SER A 273 7.73 42.63 -7.59
N GLU A 274 7.38 43.23 -8.73
CA GLU A 274 7.38 42.51 -10.01
C GLU A 274 8.74 41.87 -10.32
N ALA A 275 9.84 42.55 -10.01
CA ALA A 275 11.18 42.05 -10.22
C ALA A 275 11.49 40.82 -9.34
N ASP A 276 11.14 40.89 -8.05
CA ASP A 276 11.36 39.76 -7.11
C ASP A 276 10.46 38.58 -7.42
N ARG A 277 9.21 38.84 -7.76
CA ARG A 277 8.24 37.81 -8.19
C ARG A 277 8.74 37.06 -9.42
N ASN A 278 9.15 37.83 -10.47
CA ASN A 278 9.71 37.23 -11.68
C ASN A 278 10.97 36.42 -11.42
N LYS A 279 11.87 36.91 -10.55
CA LYS A 279 13.03 36.17 -10.13
C LYS A 279 12.65 34.84 -9.43
N LYS A 280 11.66 34.89 -8.55
CA LYS A 280 11.19 33.68 -7.82
C LYS A 280 10.56 32.67 -8.77
N ILE A 281 9.77 33.12 -9.73
CA ILE A 281 9.20 32.26 -10.77
C ILE A 281 10.31 31.64 -11.63
N ASP A 282 11.32 32.41 -12.02
CA ASP A 282 12.47 31.88 -12.77
C ASP A 282 13.26 30.83 -11.96
N GLU A 283 13.41 31.00 -10.64
CA GLU A 283 14.01 30.00 -9.77
C GLU A 283 13.20 28.66 -9.79
N ILE A 284 11.86 28.76 -9.79
CA ILE A 284 10.97 27.59 -9.87
C ILE A 284 11.10 26.91 -11.25
N ILE A 285 11.05 27.70 -12.32
CA ILE A 285 11.21 27.20 -13.69
C ILE A 285 12.58 26.50 -13.85
N ASN A 286 13.65 27.13 -13.37
CA ASN A 286 15.00 26.56 -13.43
C ASN A 286 15.10 25.22 -12.67
N LYS A 287 14.45 25.10 -11.51
CA LYS A 287 14.41 23.83 -10.78
C LYS A 287 13.70 22.73 -11.58
N ILE A 288 12.58 23.06 -12.22
CA ILE A 288 11.84 22.09 -13.07
C ILE A 288 12.70 21.65 -14.25
N VAL A 289 13.37 22.60 -14.94
CA VAL A 289 14.24 22.30 -16.07
C VAL A 289 15.43 21.44 -15.65
N LEU A 290 16.06 21.74 -14.52
CA LEU A 290 17.17 20.96 -13.97
C LEU A 290 16.74 19.55 -13.59
N GLU A 291 15.58 19.41 -12.99
CA GLU A 291 15.05 18.08 -12.61
C GLU A 291 14.69 17.24 -13.84
N GLU A 292 14.09 17.83 -14.85
CA GLU A 292 13.87 17.16 -16.13
C GLU A 292 15.16 16.72 -16.80
N GLN A 293 16.19 17.60 -16.79
CA GLN A 293 17.50 17.25 -17.30
C GLN A 293 18.14 16.10 -16.51
N ARG A 294 18.01 16.13 -15.18
CA ARG A 294 18.48 15.03 -14.32
C ARG A 294 17.82 13.72 -14.67
N ILE A 295 16.49 13.71 -14.82
CA ILE A 295 15.72 12.54 -15.21
C ILE A 295 16.15 12.03 -16.58
N GLN A 296 16.35 12.94 -17.55
CA GLN A 296 16.81 12.57 -18.89
C GLN A 296 18.22 11.96 -18.88
N ILE A 297 19.14 12.54 -18.09
CA ILE A 297 20.51 12.01 -17.92
C ILE A 297 20.46 10.62 -17.26
N GLU A 298 19.63 10.45 -16.23
CA GLU A 298 19.47 9.16 -15.55
C GLU A 298 18.87 8.09 -16.46
N GLU A 299 17.90 8.47 -17.31
CA GLU A 299 17.36 7.58 -18.33
C GLU A 299 18.39 7.26 -19.43
N MET A 300 19.22 8.21 -19.87
CA MET A 300 20.29 7.95 -20.82
C MET A 300 21.34 7.01 -20.22
N GLN A 301 21.78 7.27 -18.98
CA GLN A 301 22.73 6.39 -18.27
C GLN A 301 22.18 4.98 -18.07
N ARG A 302 20.88 4.82 -17.81
CA ARG A 302 20.21 3.51 -17.78
C ARG A 302 20.24 2.80 -19.12
N ARG A 303 20.17 3.56 -20.24
CA ARG A 303 20.22 3.00 -21.59
C ARG A 303 21.64 2.63 -22.02
N GLU A 304 22.61 3.46 -21.67
CA GLU A 304 24.02 3.25 -22.05
C GLU A 304 24.73 2.22 -21.17
N ASN A 305 24.38 2.13 -19.89
CA ASN A 305 24.96 1.20 -18.92
C ASN A 305 23.90 0.37 -18.18
N PRO A 306 23.23 -0.58 -18.85
CA PRO A 306 22.23 -1.44 -18.20
C PRO A 306 22.81 -2.30 -17.07
N ASN A 307 24.14 -2.41 -16.96
CA ASN A 307 24.84 -3.18 -15.93
C ASN A 307 25.18 -2.39 -14.66
N LEU A 308 25.18 -1.06 -14.68
CA LEU A 308 25.54 -0.24 -13.53
C LEU A 308 24.38 -0.07 -12.53
N PHE A 309 23.14 -0.12 -13.03
CA PHE A 309 21.92 -0.08 -12.23
C PHE A 309 21.21 -1.44 -12.26
N GLY A 310 21.98 -2.49 -12.06
CA GLY A 310 21.70 -3.92 -12.14
C GLY A 310 20.26 -4.33 -11.87
N THR A 311 19.53 -4.52 -12.94
CA THR A 311 18.61 -5.63 -13.01
C THR A 311 19.16 -6.58 -14.05
N SER A 312 19.78 -7.66 -13.58
CA SER A 312 20.18 -8.79 -14.42
C SER A 312 18.95 -9.45 -15.02
N GLU A 313 18.41 -8.84 -16.06
CA GLU A 313 17.68 -9.58 -17.09
C GLU A 313 18.65 -10.06 -18.18
N LYS A 314 19.83 -10.49 -17.78
CA LYS A 314 20.73 -11.23 -18.65
C LYS A 314 20.87 -12.61 -18.06
N ASN A 315 19.95 -13.50 -18.39
CA ASN A 315 20.23 -14.93 -18.61
C ASN A 315 18.97 -15.76 -18.88
N ALA A 316 17.97 -15.19 -19.55
CA ALA A 316 16.88 -16.02 -20.04
C ALA A 316 16.86 -16.22 -21.57
N PHE A 317 17.69 -15.50 -22.35
CA PHE A 317 17.72 -15.70 -23.81
C PHE A 317 19.11 -15.51 -24.41
N ALA A 318 20.08 -16.31 -23.99
CA ALA A 318 21.13 -16.75 -24.88
C ALA A 318 20.52 -17.84 -25.76
N VAL A 319 19.77 -17.45 -26.78
CA VAL A 319 19.33 -18.36 -27.82
C VAL A 319 20.24 -18.17 -29.01
N SER A 320 20.96 -19.24 -29.28
CA SER A 320 21.61 -19.55 -30.51
C SER A 320 20.83 -19.07 -31.72
N ASP A 321 21.61 -18.49 -32.65
CA ASP A 321 21.31 -18.22 -34.04
C ASP A 321 20.44 -19.32 -34.66
N SER A 322 19.16 -19.02 -34.93
CA SER A 322 18.38 -19.67 -35.98
C SER A 322 17.34 -18.70 -36.51
N ARG A 323 17.62 -18.23 -37.69
CA ARG A 323 16.69 -17.54 -38.59
C ARG A 323 15.48 -18.44 -38.78
N GLU A 324 14.31 -18.07 -38.25
CA GLU A 324 12.98 -18.26 -38.79
C GLU A 324 11.92 -18.20 -37.70
N GLY A 325 10.95 -17.32 -37.86
CA GLY A 325 9.63 -17.53 -37.28
C GLY A 325 9.36 -17.04 -35.83
N LYS A 326 10.14 -16.13 -35.28
CA LYS A 326 9.77 -15.54 -33.96
C LYS A 326 8.78 -14.40 -34.12
N TRP A 327 7.67 -14.52 -33.42
CA TRP A 327 6.63 -13.50 -33.35
C TRP A 327 7.22 -12.13 -32.99
N TYR A 328 6.69 -11.07 -33.64
CA TYR A 328 7.19 -9.69 -33.59
C TYR A 328 7.62 -9.23 -32.19
N PHE A 329 6.79 -9.49 -31.16
CA PHE A 329 7.06 -9.07 -29.77
C PHE A 329 8.23 -9.80 -29.08
N TYR A 330 8.73 -10.88 -29.66
CA TYR A 330 9.89 -11.60 -29.12
C TYR A 330 11.17 -11.36 -29.93
N ASN A 331 11.12 -10.48 -30.92
CA ASN A 331 12.27 -10.11 -31.74
C ASN A 331 12.78 -8.72 -31.33
N ALA A 332 13.82 -8.65 -30.49
CA ALA A 332 14.37 -7.42 -29.94
C ALA A 332 14.85 -6.43 -31.02
N ALA A 333 15.37 -6.91 -32.16
CA ALA A 333 15.81 -6.06 -33.25
C ALA A 333 14.63 -5.39 -33.97
N VAL A 334 13.56 -6.15 -34.21
CA VAL A 334 12.34 -5.63 -34.87
C VAL A 334 11.59 -4.67 -33.93
N LEU A 335 11.55 -4.98 -32.61
CA LEU A 335 10.98 -4.10 -31.60
C LEU A 335 11.71 -2.77 -31.50
N SER A 336 13.05 -2.79 -31.48
CA SER A 336 13.89 -1.58 -31.45
C SER A 336 13.71 -0.72 -32.69
N SER A 337 13.69 -1.32 -33.87
CA SER A 337 13.45 -0.63 -35.14
C SER A 337 12.02 -0.06 -35.21
N GLY A 338 11.03 -0.85 -34.76
CA GLY A 338 9.63 -0.42 -34.68
C GLY A 338 9.43 0.74 -33.71
N PHE A 339 10.08 0.69 -32.56
CA PHE A 339 10.06 1.76 -31.57
C PHE A 339 10.68 3.07 -32.07
N SER A 340 11.84 2.98 -32.75
CA SER A 340 12.49 4.14 -33.36
C SER A 340 11.62 4.77 -34.48
N THR A 341 10.93 3.94 -35.26
CA THR A 341 9.99 4.40 -36.28
C THR A 341 8.74 5.03 -35.68
N PHE A 342 8.23 4.45 -34.59
CA PHE A 342 7.11 5.00 -33.83
C PHE A 342 7.43 6.39 -33.28
N ILE A 343 8.59 6.55 -32.57
CA ILE A 343 9.02 7.84 -32.02
C ILE A 343 9.19 8.89 -33.10
N ARG A 344 9.76 8.52 -34.27
CA ARG A 344 9.94 9.45 -35.39
C ARG A 344 8.61 9.93 -35.98
N LYS A 345 7.58 9.07 -36.00
CA LYS A 345 6.26 9.39 -36.57
C LYS A 345 5.35 10.07 -35.59
N TRP A 346 5.36 9.67 -34.32
CA TRP A 346 4.38 10.05 -33.29
C TRP A 346 4.96 10.84 -32.11
N GLY A 347 6.29 11.00 -32.06
CA GLY A 347 6.98 11.56 -30.93
C GLY A 347 6.98 10.63 -29.70
N ARG A 348 7.43 11.14 -28.54
CA ARG A 348 7.39 10.40 -27.27
C ARG A 348 5.98 10.47 -26.69
N ARG A 349 5.19 9.43 -26.88
CA ARG A 349 3.83 9.30 -26.35
C ARG A 349 3.83 8.43 -25.10
N LYS A 350 3.04 8.83 -24.10
CA LYS A 350 2.78 7.98 -22.91
C LYS A 350 1.79 6.89 -23.31
N LEU A 351 1.90 5.71 -22.66
CA LEU A 351 0.93 4.63 -22.82
C LEU A 351 -0.31 4.99 -21.99
N GLU A 352 -1.30 5.56 -22.65
CA GLU A 352 -2.57 6.00 -22.08
C GLU A 352 -3.66 5.93 -23.14
N ASP A 353 -4.92 5.97 -22.73
CA ASP A 353 -6.04 5.97 -23.67
C ASP A 353 -5.97 7.17 -24.61
N LEU A 354 -6.33 6.94 -25.88
CA LEU A 354 -6.30 7.94 -26.95
C LEU A 354 -4.90 8.57 -27.18
N TRP A 355 -3.82 7.80 -26.96
CA TRP A 355 -2.42 8.22 -27.12
C TRP A 355 -2.09 8.83 -28.49
N PHE A 356 -2.88 8.54 -29.51
CA PHE A 356 -2.71 9.01 -30.92
C PHE A 356 -3.19 10.44 -31.13
N LEU A 357 -3.96 11.02 -30.20
CA LEU A 357 -4.42 12.40 -30.31
C LEU A 357 -3.29 13.36 -29.91
N ILE A 358 -3.17 14.45 -30.69
CA ILE A 358 -2.14 15.49 -30.46
C ILE A 358 -2.52 16.36 -29.28
N ASP A 359 -3.81 16.65 -29.14
CA ASP A 359 -4.36 17.52 -28.09
C ASP A 359 -5.56 16.84 -27.40
N LYS A 360 -5.39 16.45 -26.15
CA LYS A 360 -6.46 15.84 -25.35
C LYS A 360 -7.38 16.86 -24.68
N ASN A 361 -6.96 18.11 -24.60
CA ASN A 361 -7.68 19.16 -23.92
C ASN A 361 -8.89 19.71 -24.71
N VAL A 362 -9.07 19.27 -25.95
CA VAL A 362 -10.17 19.74 -26.82
C VAL A 362 -11.41 18.85 -26.79
N ILE A 363 -11.38 17.69 -26.09
CA ILE A 363 -12.48 16.69 -26.19
C ILE A 363 -13.46 16.75 -25.00
N PHE A 364 -13.23 17.56 -23.98
CA PHE A 364 -14.09 17.57 -22.77
C PHE A 364 -15.08 18.74 -22.65
N PHE A 365 -15.44 19.41 -23.75
CA PHE A 365 -16.56 20.36 -23.75
C PHE A 365 -17.36 20.20 -25.05
N ASP A 366 -18.04 19.07 -25.20
CA ASP A 366 -19.21 18.99 -26.06
C ASP A 366 -20.36 18.35 -25.28
N ASP A 367 -21.07 19.22 -24.55
CA ASP A 367 -22.44 18.98 -24.15
C ASP A 367 -23.28 20.12 -24.76
N GLY A 368 -23.73 19.84 -25.97
CA GLY A 368 -24.87 20.49 -26.56
C GLY A 368 -24.71 21.90 -27.13
N LEU A 369 -23.94 22.06 -28.22
CA LEU A 369 -24.23 23.15 -29.15
C LEU A 369 -24.22 22.64 -30.61
N THR A 370 -25.29 22.86 -31.28
CA THR A 370 -25.63 22.50 -32.66
C THR A 370 -24.64 23.05 -33.67
N GLU A 371 -24.46 22.27 -34.75
CA GLU A 371 -23.76 22.66 -35.99
C GLU A 371 -24.37 23.88 -36.63
N GLU A 372 -23.88 25.07 -36.32
CA GLU A 372 -24.02 26.30 -37.14
C GLU A 372 -23.19 27.39 -36.46
N ASP A 373 -21.88 27.47 -36.78
CA ASP A 373 -21.07 28.70 -36.85
C ASP A 373 -19.59 28.37 -36.99
N THR A 374 -19.21 27.80 -38.12
CA THR A 374 -17.83 27.83 -38.60
C THR A 374 -17.67 28.91 -39.66
N SER A 375 -17.61 30.16 -39.24
CA SER A 375 -16.99 31.19 -40.04
C SER A 375 -15.58 31.47 -39.48
N ILE A 376 -14.62 30.96 -40.16
CA ILE A 376 -13.20 31.23 -39.98
C ILE A 376 -12.96 32.72 -40.21
N MET A 377 -12.69 33.48 -39.15
CA MET A 377 -12.00 34.76 -39.28
C MET A 377 -10.50 34.51 -39.18
N GLU A 378 -9.82 34.61 -40.30
CA GLU A 378 -8.39 34.93 -40.34
C GLU A 378 -8.15 36.30 -39.68
N GLY A 379 -7.51 36.30 -38.53
CA GLY A 379 -7.03 37.53 -37.86
C GLY A 379 -6.77 37.32 -36.40
N ASP A 380 -5.61 37.02 -36.04
CA ASP A 380 -4.80 37.35 -34.88
C ASP A 380 -3.98 36.17 -34.34
N THR A 381 -2.80 36.02 -34.87
CA THR A 381 -1.78 35.07 -34.46
C THR A 381 -1.19 35.32 -33.06
N THR A 382 -1.61 36.38 -32.38
CA THR A 382 -1.15 36.75 -31.03
C THR A 382 -1.95 36.07 -29.92
N ALA A 383 -3.24 35.84 -30.12
CA ALA A 383 -4.09 35.16 -29.11
C ALA A 383 -3.72 33.68 -28.94
N GLY A 384 -3.45 32.97 -30.04
CA GLY A 384 -3.03 31.55 -29.98
C GLY A 384 -1.67 31.32 -29.32
N LYS A 385 -0.74 32.29 -29.43
CA LYS A 385 0.57 32.22 -28.75
C LYS A 385 0.44 32.44 -27.23
N ASN A 386 -0.48 33.27 -26.79
CA ASN A 386 -0.73 33.52 -25.37
C ASN A 386 -1.40 32.33 -24.67
N ILE A 387 -2.30 31.60 -25.33
CA ILE A 387 -2.94 30.39 -24.78
C ILE A 387 -1.92 29.26 -24.62
N LEU A 388 -1.05 29.05 -25.59
CA LEU A 388 0.02 28.05 -25.52
C LEU A 388 1.10 28.39 -24.47
N ALA A 389 1.36 29.69 -24.23
CA ALA A 389 2.28 30.14 -23.19
C ALA A 389 1.70 29.93 -21.78
N ALA A 390 0.41 30.06 -21.60
CA ALA A 390 -0.27 29.88 -20.31
C ALA A 390 -0.42 28.39 -19.88
N THR A 391 -0.14 27.44 -20.79
CA THR A 391 -0.18 25.99 -20.49
C THR A 391 1.20 25.35 -20.29
N ASP A 392 2.29 26.07 -20.58
CA ASP A 392 3.65 25.55 -20.48
C ASP A 392 4.29 25.91 -19.12
N PRO A 393 4.55 24.93 -18.21
CA PRO A 393 5.14 25.20 -16.89
C PRO A 393 6.59 25.75 -16.94
N LYS A 394 7.19 25.88 -18.11
CA LYS A 394 8.50 26.51 -18.32
C LYS A 394 8.40 28.00 -18.67
N LYS A 395 7.19 28.54 -18.71
CA LYS A 395 6.95 29.96 -19.02
C LYS A 395 6.36 30.68 -17.81
N ARG A 396 6.74 31.95 -17.66
CA ARG A 396 6.27 32.77 -16.53
C ARG A 396 4.76 32.98 -16.58
N GLU A 397 4.17 33.09 -17.77
CA GLU A 397 2.72 33.29 -17.98
C GLU A 397 1.89 32.16 -17.35
N TYR A 398 2.41 30.95 -17.31
CA TYR A 398 1.78 29.80 -16.64
C TYR A 398 1.54 30.06 -15.15
N TYR A 399 2.50 30.69 -14.47
CA TYR A 399 2.40 30.99 -13.04
C TYR A 399 1.66 32.29 -12.76
N LEU A 400 1.83 33.29 -13.62
CA LEU A 400 1.25 34.62 -13.42
C LEU A 400 -0.28 34.66 -13.51
N LYS A 401 -0.89 33.72 -14.25
CA LYS A 401 -2.37 33.65 -14.41
C LYS A 401 -3.10 33.39 -13.09
N ASP A 402 -2.48 32.61 -12.18
CA ASP A 402 -3.09 32.16 -10.92
C ASP A 402 -2.74 33.07 -9.73
N ILE A 403 -1.82 34.04 -9.93
CA ILE A 403 -1.43 35.00 -8.88
C ILE A 403 -2.50 36.08 -8.71
N PRO A 404 -3.06 36.29 -7.50
CA PRO A 404 -4.10 37.28 -7.25
C PRO A 404 -3.51 38.69 -7.22
N LEU A 405 -3.40 39.32 -8.40
CA LEU A 405 -2.80 40.65 -8.55
C LEU A 405 -3.80 41.79 -8.38
N THR A 406 -5.10 41.50 -8.39
CA THR A 406 -6.17 42.53 -8.16
C THR A 406 -6.87 42.26 -6.82
N PRO A 407 -7.48 43.30 -6.19
CA PRO A 407 -8.22 43.12 -4.94
C PRO A 407 -9.28 42.03 -5.02
N GLU A 408 -10.04 41.96 -6.14
CA GLU A 408 -11.08 40.96 -6.33
C GLU A 408 -10.54 39.54 -6.38
N LEU A 409 -9.36 39.35 -6.97
CA LEU A 409 -8.67 38.05 -6.99
C LEU A 409 -8.14 37.67 -5.61
N VAL A 410 -7.67 38.65 -4.83
CA VAL A 410 -7.25 38.42 -3.43
C VAL A 410 -8.45 38.03 -2.59
N ASP A 411 -9.59 38.70 -2.73
CA ASP A 411 -10.83 38.36 -2.02
C ASP A 411 -11.28 36.94 -2.38
N SER A 412 -11.26 36.59 -3.65
CA SER A 412 -11.58 35.23 -4.12
C SER A 412 -10.61 34.18 -3.57
N SER A 413 -9.31 34.50 -3.48
CA SER A 413 -8.28 33.66 -2.85
C SER A 413 -8.57 33.48 -1.34
N ASN A 414 -8.92 34.58 -0.65
CA ASN A 414 -9.29 34.56 0.77
C ASN A 414 -10.50 33.65 1.04
N LEU A 415 -11.54 33.72 0.21
CA LEU A 415 -12.70 32.85 0.34
C LEU A 415 -12.32 31.37 0.23
N ARG A 416 -11.45 30.99 -0.73
CA ARG A 416 -10.98 29.61 -0.84
C ARG A 416 -10.20 29.16 0.39
N ILE A 417 -9.39 30.04 0.99
CA ILE A 417 -8.65 29.73 2.23
C ILE A 417 -9.61 29.57 3.41
N ILE A 418 -10.61 30.45 3.53
CA ILE A 418 -11.65 30.42 4.57
C ILE A 418 -12.38 29.08 4.53
N ASP A 419 -12.90 28.71 3.37
CA ASP A 419 -13.59 27.43 3.17
C ASP A 419 -12.69 26.24 3.48
N ALA A 420 -11.42 26.29 3.06
CA ALA A 420 -10.48 25.21 3.27
C ALA A 420 -10.14 25.02 4.76
N TYR A 421 -9.93 26.08 5.54
CA TYR A 421 -9.74 25.98 6.99
C TYR A 421 -10.98 25.43 7.70
N PHE A 422 -12.16 25.93 7.32
CA PHE A 422 -13.43 25.50 7.89
C PHE A 422 -13.69 24.01 7.64
N ASN A 423 -13.55 23.56 6.39
CA ASN A 423 -13.69 22.17 6.01
C ASN A 423 -12.65 21.28 6.69
N ALA A 424 -11.38 21.71 6.77
CA ALA A 424 -10.34 20.97 7.47
C ALA A 424 -10.68 20.80 8.95
N GLY A 425 -11.21 21.83 9.62
CA GLY A 425 -11.67 21.78 11.00
C GLY A 425 -12.67 20.66 11.24
N PHE A 426 -13.69 20.52 10.40
CA PHE A 426 -14.69 19.44 10.48
C PHE A 426 -14.11 18.07 10.17
N ILE A 427 -13.26 17.97 9.14
CA ILE A 427 -12.61 16.67 8.81
C ILE A 427 -11.78 16.19 9.98
N TYR A 428 -11.09 17.08 10.69
CA TYR A 428 -10.33 16.72 11.89
C TYR A 428 -11.25 16.17 13.00
N ILE A 429 -12.45 16.75 13.22
CA ILE A 429 -13.40 16.28 14.25
C ILE A 429 -14.00 14.93 13.85
N ASP A 430 -14.76 14.94 12.74
CA ASP A 430 -15.65 13.83 12.38
C ASP A 430 -14.87 12.65 11.78
N GLY A 431 -13.89 12.97 10.96
CA GLY A 431 -13.14 11.99 10.22
C GLY A 431 -11.99 11.36 10.99
N LEU A 432 -11.23 12.16 11.74
CA LEU A 432 -9.96 11.76 12.35
C LEU A 432 -9.98 11.78 13.88
N LYS A 433 -10.95 12.47 14.50
CA LYS A 433 -11.03 12.74 15.95
C LYS A 433 -9.77 13.42 16.50
N ASP A 434 -9.17 14.27 15.68
CA ASP A 434 -8.00 15.08 16.02
C ASP A 434 -8.45 16.47 16.47
N TYR A 435 -8.96 16.54 17.69
CA TYR A 435 -9.52 17.76 18.27
C TYR A 435 -8.50 18.90 18.35
N LYS A 436 -7.22 18.57 18.54
CA LYS A 436 -6.16 19.58 18.64
C LYS A 436 -5.96 20.35 17.33
N ASN A 437 -5.82 19.61 16.21
CA ASN A 437 -5.65 20.22 14.90
C ASN A 437 -6.96 20.88 14.40
N SER A 438 -8.12 20.37 14.82
CA SER A 438 -9.39 21.03 14.57
C SER A 438 -9.48 22.41 15.22
N ILE A 439 -9.17 22.49 16.52
CA ILE A 439 -9.14 23.77 17.27
C ILE A 439 -8.18 24.73 16.56
N GLY A 440 -6.96 24.30 16.26
CA GLY A 440 -5.97 25.14 15.56
C GLY A 440 -6.46 25.64 14.20
N SER A 441 -7.23 24.82 13.46
CA SER A 441 -7.80 25.21 12.17
C SER A 441 -8.85 26.32 12.32
N PHE A 442 -9.81 26.15 13.24
CA PHE A 442 -10.84 27.19 13.47
C PHE A 442 -10.28 28.47 14.08
N GLU A 443 -9.34 28.36 15.05
CA GLU A 443 -8.69 29.53 15.64
C GLU A 443 -7.88 30.32 14.60
N THR A 444 -7.10 29.62 13.75
CA THR A 444 -6.36 30.27 12.66
C THR A 444 -7.30 30.93 11.65
N LEU A 445 -8.43 30.28 11.33
CA LEU A 445 -9.46 30.87 10.47
C LEU A 445 -9.97 32.20 11.02
N LEU A 446 -10.36 32.22 12.29
CA LEU A 446 -10.93 33.40 12.96
C LEU A 446 -9.90 34.52 13.17
N GLU A 447 -8.64 34.16 13.44
CA GLU A 447 -7.54 35.14 13.60
C GLU A 447 -7.19 35.80 12.27
N ARG A 448 -7.08 35.01 11.19
CA ARG A 448 -6.68 35.54 9.87
C ARG A 448 -7.81 36.28 9.16
N PHE A 449 -9.04 35.84 9.33
CA PHE A 449 -10.19 36.33 8.60
C PHE A 449 -11.36 36.66 9.55
N PRO A 450 -11.24 37.74 10.36
CA PRO A 450 -12.33 38.18 11.21
C PRO A 450 -13.54 38.61 10.35
N LYS A 451 -14.76 38.32 10.80
CA LYS A 451 -16.04 38.61 10.13
C LYS A 451 -16.23 37.84 8.79
N ASN A 452 -15.79 36.61 8.75
CA ASN A 452 -16.08 35.71 7.63
C ASN A 452 -17.44 35.03 7.79
N GLU A 453 -17.91 34.39 6.72
CA GLU A 453 -19.23 33.71 6.72
C GLU A 453 -19.30 32.51 7.68
N HIS A 454 -18.15 31.90 8.03
CA HIS A 454 -18.05 30.78 8.95
C HIS A 454 -17.71 31.20 10.39
N GLU A 455 -17.75 32.50 10.72
CA GLU A 455 -17.37 32.99 12.05
C GLU A 455 -18.21 32.36 13.17
N ILE A 456 -19.54 32.47 13.07
CA ILE A 456 -20.46 31.95 14.08
C ILE A 456 -20.44 30.42 14.17
N PRO A 457 -20.47 29.67 13.04
CA PRO A 457 -20.27 28.21 13.08
C PRO A 457 -18.93 27.81 13.74
N SER A 458 -17.83 28.51 13.46
CA SER A 458 -16.52 28.22 14.06
C SER A 458 -16.49 28.48 15.57
N TYR A 459 -17.11 29.55 16.04
CA TYR A 459 -17.28 29.78 17.49
C TYR A 459 -18.07 28.65 18.16
N TYR A 460 -19.13 28.17 17.51
CA TYR A 460 -19.95 27.09 18.03
C TYR A 460 -19.16 25.77 18.16
N GLU A 461 -18.40 25.40 17.14
CA GLU A 461 -17.55 24.21 17.18
C GLU A 461 -16.45 24.33 18.25
N LEU A 462 -15.79 25.49 18.35
CA LEU A 462 -14.78 25.74 19.39
C LEU A 462 -15.40 25.69 20.80
N TYR A 463 -16.61 26.22 20.99
CA TYR A 463 -17.34 26.09 22.25
C TYR A 463 -17.54 24.62 22.65
N ILE A 464 -18.01 23.77 21.72
CA ILE A 464 -18.22 22.34 21.95
C ILE A 464 -16.90 21.64 22.23
N LEU A 465 -15.89 21.84 21.38
CA LEU A 465 -14.58 21.20 21.52
C LEU A 465 -13.91 21.49 22.86
N TYR A 466 -13.88 22.75 23.27
CA TYR A 466 -13.29 23.13 24.56
C TYR A 466 -14.10 22.62 25.76
N ARG A 467 -15.43 22.56 25.67
CA ARG A 467 -16.29 21.95 26.66
C ARG A 467 -15.98 20.46 26.82
N ASP A 468 -15.89 19.73 25.71
CA ASP A 468 -15.66 18.28 25.71
C ASP A 468 -14.23 17.91 26.14
N LEU A 469 -13.29 18.81 25.96
CA LEU A 469 -11.91 18.71 26.50
C LEU A 469 -11.80 19.18 27.97
N GLY A 470 -12.89 19.64 28.58
CA GLY A 470 -12.91 20.12 29.99
C GLY A 470 -12.25 21.49 30.19
N ASN A 471 -12.00 22.27 29.14
CA ASN A 471 -11.47 23.64 29.24
C ASN A 471 -12.61 24.66 29.32
N GLN A 472 -13.23 24.74 30.50
CA GLN A 472 -14.39 25.59 30.72
C GLN A 472 -14.13 27.08 30.43
N PRO A 473 -12.99 27.69 30.81
CA PRO A 473 -12.73 29.10 30.53
C PRO A 473 -12.78 29.44 29.02
N MET A 474 -12.17 28.62 28.16
CA MET A 474 -12.19 28.83 26.71
C MET A 474 -13.59 28.56 26.13
N SER A 475 -14.27 27.52 26.62
CA SER A 475 -15.66 27.24 26.23
C SER A 475 -16.58 28.42 26.53
N ASP A 476 -16.53 28.99 27.75
CA ASP A 476 -17.32 30.14 28.12
C ASP A 476 -16.98 31.41 27.30
N GLN A 477 -15.71 31.58 26.94
CA GLN A 477 -15.28 32.66 26.05
C GLN A 477 -15.98 32.57 24.69
N TYR A 478 -15.91 31.44 24.00
CA TYR A 478 -16.54 31.26 22.69
C TYR A 478 -18.07 31.31 22.77
N ARG A 479 -18.67 30.78 23.85
CA ARG A 479 -20.09 30.93 24.12
C ARG A 479 -20.51 32.42 24.17
N ASN A 480 -19.74 33.25 24.85
CA ASN A 480 -20.04 34.68 24.96
C ASN A 480 -19.91 35.40 23.60
N LEU A 481 -18.96 34.97 22.74
CA LEU A 481 -18.82 35.51 21.39
C LEU A 481 -20.02 35.14 20.48
N ILE A 482 -20.67 33.99 20.72
CA ILE A 482 -21.90 33.64 19.98
C ILE A 482 -23.11 34.46 20.42
N LEU A 483 -23.16 34.87 21.72
CA LEU A 483 -24.32 35.56 22.30
C LEU A 483 -24.28 37.09 22.10
N ASN A 484 -23.11 37.64 21.79
CA ASN A 484 -22.93 39.08 21.54
C ASN A 484 -22.86 39.38 20.05
#